data_16eb1786349e4ce2f944c345ac3dde48
#
_entry.id   16eb1786349e4ce2f944c345ac3dde48
#
_cell.length_a   1.000
_cell.length_b   1.000
_cell.length_c   1.000
_cell.angle_alpha   90.00
_cell.angle_beta   90.00
_cell.angle_gamma   90.00
#
_symmetry.space_group_name_H-M   'P 1'
#
loop_
_entity.id
_entity.type
_entity.pdbx_description
1 polymer ?
#
loop_
_entity_poly.entity_id
_entity_poly.type
_entity_poly.pdbx_seq_one_letter_code
_entity_poly.pdbx_strand_id
1 'polypeptide(L)'
;SQDDMKVVMEASNGRIAIDRLGVVPVDVILMDIRMPVMDGLEATAAITSNPLPTGVSPKVLILTTFEEEEYIMGAVQAGASGFLVKDAPPDQMLEAIRTIHRGDAVIGPSSTKKLVEKLAREATAQRAIDPHLLDGLTEREVEVLRLVAQGLTNSEIAGTLTVAEATIKTHIGHIFYKL
;
A
#
# COMPACT_ATOMS: atom_id res chain seq x y z
N SER A 1 18.89 -2.45 14.83
CA SER A 1 18.63 -1.06 15.23
C SER A 1 18.99 -0.16 14.07
N GLN A 2 18.13 0.79 13.77
CA GLN A 2 18.37 1.84 12.77
C GLN A 2 18.37 3.17 13.52
N ASP A 3 19.26 4.08 13.16
CA ASP A 3 19.40 5.36 13.88
C ASP A 3 18.25 6.32 13.57
N ASP A 4 17.55 6.11 12.44
CA ASP A 4 16.42 6.91 11.96
C ASP A 4 15.03 6.33 12.32
N MET A 5 14.98 5.18 13.02
CA MET A 5 13.72 4.49 13.34
C MET A 5 13.71 4.00 14.78
N LYS A 6 12.57 4.15 15.42
CA LYS A 6 12.33 3.63 16.78
C LYS A 6 10.98 2.93 16.85
N VAL A 7 10.98 1.71 17.37
CA VAL A 7 9.73 1.04 17.77
C VAL A 7 9.24 1.69 19.06
N VAL A 8 8.11 2.37 19.00
CA VAL A 8 7.54 3.10 20.14
C VAL A 8 6.39 2.33 20.80
N MET A 9 5.83 1.34 20.07
CA MET A 9 4.68 0.59 20.55
C MET A 9 4.57 -0.75 19.82
N GLU A 10 4.06 -1.75 20.53
CA GLU A 10 3.65 -3.04 19.96
C GLU A 10 2.23 -3.38 20.42
N ALA A 11 1.43 -4.01 19.57
CA ALA A 11 0.06 -4.42 19.87
C ALA A 11 -0.20 -5.84 19.33
N SER A 12 -0.90 -6.65 20.09
CA SER A 12 -1.19 -8.04 19.73
C SER A 12 -2.45 -8.21 18.87
N ASN A 13 -3.23 -7.15 18.65
CA ASN A 13 -4.41 -7.13 17.77
C ASN A 13 -4.78 -5.67 17.43
N GLY A 14 -5.69 -5.53 16.46
CA GLY A 14 -6.13 -4.24 15.96
C GLY A 14 -6.79 -3.34 17.01
N ARG A 15 -7.59 -3.91 17.91
CA ARG A 15 -8.26 -3.13 18.97
C ARG A 15 -7.26 -2.47 19.89
N ILE A 16 -6.29 -3.25 20.39
CA ILE A 16 -5.22 -2.72 21.26
C ILE A 16 -4.38 -1.67 20.52
N ALA A 17 -4.13 -1.88 19.22
CA ALA A 17 -3.42 -0.90 18.41
C ALA A 17 -4.15 0.44 18.39
N ILE A 18 -5.44 0.44 18.06
CA ILE A 18 -6.27 1.67 18.01
C ILE A 18 -6.30 2.38 19.36
N ASP A 19 -6.55 1.65 20.45
CA ASP A 19 -6.62 2.21 21.81
C ASP A 19 -5.31 2.91 22.19
N ARG A 20 -4.16 2.32 21.85
CA ARG A 20 -2.84 2.88 22.14
C ARG A 20 -2.48 4.07 21.24
N LEU A 21 -2.91 4.06 19.98
CA LEU A 21 -2.71 5.20 19.07
C LEU A 21 -3.43 6.47 19.53
N GLY A 22 -4.43 6.34 20.40
CA GLY A 22 -5.08 7.47 21.04
C GLY A 22 -4.17 8.30 21.96
N VAL A 23 -3.05 7.73 22.42
CA VAL A 23 -2.14 8.35 23.39
C VAL A 23 -0.67 8.36 22.94
N VAL A 24 -0.28 7.48 22.02
CA VAL A 24 1.09 7.36 21.50
C VAL A 24 1.13 7.83 20.05
N PRO A 25 1.80 8.94 19.72
CA PRO A 25 1.97 9.34 18.34
C PRO A 25 2.90 8.36 17.60
N VAL A 26 2.48 7.93 16.41
CA VAL A 26 3.20 6.99 15.56
C VAL A 26 3.16 7.50 14.12
N ASP A 27 4.30 7.51 13.45
CA ASP A 27 4.38 7.96 12.05
C ASP A 27 4.01 6.83 11.08
N VAL A 28 4.48 5.61 11.35
CA VAL A 28 4.30 4.43 10.50
C VAL A 28 3.89 3.23 11.35
N ILE A 29 2.89 2.50 10.88
CA ILE A 29 2.40 1.26 11.48
C ILE A 29 2.74 0.09 10.56
N LEU A 30 3.40 -0.93 11.11
CA LEU A 30 3.52 -2.24 10.47
C LEU A 30 2.34 -3.09 10.94
N MET A 31 1.42 -3.40 10.04
CA MET A 31 0.15 -4.04 10.37
C MET A 31 0.08 -5.44 9.78
N ASP A 32 0.01 -6.46 10.63
CA ASP A 32 -0.34 -7.81 10.19
C ASP A 32 -1.83 -7.89 9.86
N ILE A 33 -2.19 -8.66 8.84
CA ILE A 33 -3.61 -8.87 8.49
C ILE A 33 -4.26 -9.81 9.51
N ARG A 34 -3.64 -10.97 9.74
CA ARG A 34 -4.27 -12.01 10.57
C ARG A 34 -3.97 -11.83 12.05
N MET A 35 -4.87 -11.17 12.74
CA MET A 35 -4.82 -10.96 14.19
C MET A 35 -6.14 -11.37 14.83
N PRO A 36 -6.14 -11.85 16.12
CA PRO A 36 -7.36 -12.13 16.85
C PRO A 36 -8.12 -10.85 17.20
N VAL A 37 -9.41 -10.97 17.52
CA VAL A 37 -10.33 -9.91 18.00
C VAL A 37 -10.67 -8.87 16.92
N MET A 38 -9.69 -8.25 16.29
CA MET A 38 -9.81 -7.31 15.20
C MET A 38 -8.64 -7.52 14.27
N ASP A 39 -8.93 -7.81 13.01
CA ASP A 39 -7.90 -8.02 12.01
C ASP A 39 -7.24 -6.71 11.55
N GLY A 40 -6.17 -6.85 10.76
CA GLY A 40 -5.39 -5.69 10.33
C GLY A 40 -6.08 -4.83 9.29
N LEU A 41 -6.99 -5.36 8.49
CA LEU A 41 -7.76 -4.59 7.51
C LEU A 41 -8.82 -3.75 8.22
N GLU A 42 -9.55 -4.34 9.15
CA GLU A 42 -10.51 -3.62 10.00
C GLU A 42 -9.82 -2.51 10.81
N ALA A 43 -8.67 -2.82 11.42
CA ALA A 43 -7.88 -1.85 12.15
C ALA A 43 -7.38 -0.70 11.26
N THR A 44 -6.88 -1.03 10.08
CA THR A 44 -6.41 -0.04 9.10
C THR A 44 -7.55 0.88 8.69
N ALA A 45 -8.71 0.34 8.32
CA ALA A 45 -9.88 1.15 7.95
C ALA A 45 -10.32 2.08 9.10
N ALA A 46 -10.31 1.60 10.33
CA ALA A 46 -10.65 2.43 11.49
C ALA A 46 -9.63 3.57 11.73
N ILE A 47 -8.34 3.29 11.55
CA ILE A 47 -7.25 4.27 11.75
C ILE A 47 -7.25 5.34 10.65
N THR A 48 -7.46 4.93 9.40
CA THR A 48 -7.39 5.85 8.25
C THR A 48 -8.65 6.70 8.08
N SER A 49 -9.81 6.19 8.52
CA SER A 49 -11.09 6.89 8.39
C SER A 49 -11.37 7.92 9.49
N ASN A 50 -10.65 7.87 10.61
CA ASN A 50 -10.92 8.72 11.76
C ASN A 50 -9.68 9.51 12.19
N PRO A 51 -9.82 10.81 12.51
CA PRO A 51 -8.74 11.56 13.12
C PRO A 51 -8.36 10.96 14.48
N LEU A 52 -7.07 10.71 14.70
CA LEU A 52 -6.60 10.25 16.00
C LEU A 52 -6.51 11.43 16.99
N PRO A 53 -6.76 11.20 18.29
CA PRO A 53 -6.65 12.22 19.33
C PRO A 53 -5.27 12.88 19.39
N THR A 54 -4.23 12.18 18.99
CA THR A 54 -2.86 12.68 18.90
C THR A 54 -2.64 13.75 17.82
N GLY A 55 -3.60 13.92 16.88
CA GLY A 55 -3.47 14.79 15.72
C GLY A 55 -2.51 14.29 14.65
N VAL A 56 -1.90 13.11 14.82
CA VAL A 56 -1.04 12.46 13.84
C VAL A 56 -1.86 11.48 13.01
N SER A 57 -1.67 11.47 11.69
CA SER A 57 -2.26 10.50 10.78
C SER A 57 -1.19 9.49 10.36
N PRO A 58 -1.07 8.35 11.05
CA PRO A 58 -0.04 7.39 10.76
C PRO A 58 -0.24 6.77 9.38
N LYS A 59 0.86 6.45 8.71
CA LYS A 59 0.84 5.66 7.49
C LYS A 59 0.84 4.18 7.84
N VAL A 60 0.05 3.38 7.13
CA VAL A 60 -0.07 1.94 7.41
C VAL A 60 0.58 1.13 6.31
N LEU A 61 1.60 0.33 6.66
CA LEU A 61 2.21 -0.70 5.83
C LEU A 61 1.64 -2.05 6.26
N ILE A 62 0.85 -2.65 5.40
CA ILE A 62 0.33 -4.01 5.63
C ILE A 62 1.45 -5.02 5.43
N LEU A 63 1.59 -5.95 6.37
CA LEU A 63 2.47 -7.10 6.28
C LEU A 63 1.65 -8.37 6.22
N THR A 64 1.92 -9.26 5.27
CA THR A 64 1.20 -10.52 5.13
C THR A 64 2.14 -11.66 4.74
N THR A 65 1.76 -12.88 5.11
CA THR A 65 2.40 -14.11 4.61
C THR A 65 1.83 -14.56 3.26
N PHE A 66 0.68 -14.02 2.86
CA PHE A 66 -0.06 -14.47 1.68
C PHE A 66 -0.34 -13.29 0.74
N GLU A 67 0.03 -13.45 -0.51
CA GLU A 67 -0.31 -12.52 -1.59
C GLU A 67 -1.67 -12.91 -2.23
N GLU A 68 -2.71 -13.13 -1.41
CA GLU A 68 -4.06 -13.35 -1.95
C GLU A 68 -4.63 -12.01 -2.46
N GLU A 69 -5.27 -12.03 -3.62
CA GLU A 69 -5.85 -10.83 -4.24
C GLU A 69 -6.81 -10.08 -3.33
N GLU A 70 -7.58 -10.82 -2.52
CA GLU A 70 -8.55 -10.26 -1.58
C GLU A 70 -7.89 -9.39 -0.51
N TYR A 71 -6.71 -9.80 -0.01
CA TYR A 71 -5.97 -9.02 0.98
C TYR A 71 -5.36 -7.76 0.39
N ILE A 72 -4.86 -7.82 -0.84
CA ILE A 72 -4.33 -6.65 -1.53
C ILE A 72 -5.43 -5.62 -1.74
N MET A 73 -6.59 -6.05 -2.26
CA MET A 73 -7.75 -5.16 -2.45
C MET A 73 -8.27 -4.62 -1.12
N GLY A 74 -8.41 -5.48 -0.11
CA GLY A 74 -8.82 -5.06 1.22
C GLY A 74 -7.90 -4.01 1.83
N ALA A 75 -6.58 -4.15 1.64
CA ALA A 75 -5.59 -3.18 2.10
C ALA A 75 -5.77 -1.81 1.42
N VAL A 76 -5.94 -1.80 0.10
CA VAL A 76 -6.20 -0.58 -0.67
C VAL A 76 -7.50 0.09 -0.22
N GLN A 77 -8.59 -0.67 -0.12
CA GLN A 77 -9.89 -0.16 0.32
C GLN A 77 -9.88 0.35 1.77
N ALA A 78 -9.07 -0.27 2.63
CA ALA A 78 -8.85 0.18 4.00
C ALA A 78 -7.98 1.45 4.09
N GLY A 79 -7.42 1.95 2.99
CA GLY A 79 -6.57 3.14 2.96
C GLY A 79 -5.13 2.89 3.40
N ALA A 80 -4.62 1.67 3.27
CA ALA A 80 -3.22 1.37 3.55
C ALA A 80 -2.28 2.17 2.63
N SER A 81 -1.16 2.63 3.18
CA SER A 81 -0.12 3.34 2.41
C SER A 81 0.84 2.38 1.69
N GLY A 82 0.83 1.11 2.05
CA GLY A 82 1.65 0.09 1.41
C GLY A 82 1.27 -1.32 1.79
N PHE A 83 1.81 -2.26 0.99
CA PHE A 83 1.60 -3.69 1.16
C PHE A 83 2.90 -4.43 0.85
N LEU A 84 3.35 -5.28 1.79
CA LEU A 84 4.57 -6.03 1.67
C LEU A 84 4.38 -7.45 2.22
N VAL A 85 5.06 -8.42 1.62
CA VAL A 85 5.11 -9.78 2.15
C VAL A 85 6.07 -9.86 3.33
N LYS A 86 5.75 -10.69 4.34
CA LYS A 86 6.61 -10.88 5.52
C LYS A 86 7.96 -11.51 5.21
N ASP A 87 8.06 -12.21 4.08
CA ASP A 87 9.31 -12.81 3.59
C ASP A 87 10.21 -11.84 2.84
N ALA A 88 9.79 -10.57 2.72
CA ALA A 88 10.63 -9.53 2.13
C ALA A 88 11.94 -9.36 2.93
N PRO A 89 13.08 -9.15 2.24
CA PRO A 89 14.34 -8.88 2.91
C PRO A 89 14.23 -7.70 3.88
N PRO A 90 14.91 -7.74 5.04
CA PRO A 90 14.85 -6.66 6.04
C PRO A 90 15.16 -5.27 5.46
N ASP A 91 16.11 -5.16 4.54
CA ASP A 91 16.46 -3.90 3.90
C ASP A 91 15.30 -3.34 3.05
N GLN A 92 14.55 -4.22 2.38
CA GLN A 92 13.37 -3.82 1.62
C GLN A 92 12.25 -3.31 2.55
N MET A 93 12.06 -3.94 3.71
CA MET A 93 11.10 -3.48 4.71
C MET A 93 11.49 -2.10 5.25
N LEU A 94 12.75 -1.89 5.58
CA LEU A 94 13.25 -0.59 6.05
C LEU A 94 13.08 0.50 4.99
N GLU A 95 13.38 0.20 3.73
CA GLU A 95 13.17 1.13 2.62
C GLU A 95 11.69 1.43 2.41
N ALA A 96 10.81 0.44 2.52
CA ALA A 96 9.37 0.63 2.46
C ALA A 96 8.87 1.58 3.55
N ILE A 97 9.33 1.42 4.81
CA ILE A 97 8.98 2.31 5.92
C ILE A 97 9.40 3.75 5.59
N ARG A 98 10.63 3.96 5.12
CA ARG A 98 11.12 5.30 4.74
C ARG A 98 10.29 5.91 3.62
N THR A 99 9.95 5.10 2.64
CA THR A 99 9.19 5.53 1.46
C THR A 99 7.78 5.99 1.86
N ILE A 100 7.05 5.19 2.64
CA ILE A 100 5.69 5.59 3.08
C ILE A 100 5.72 6.75 4.09
N HIS A 101 6.75 6.86 4.92
CA HIS A 101 6.91 8.02 5.79
C HIS A 101 7.06 9.33 5.00
N ARG A 102 7.71 9.30 3.83
CA ARG A 102 7.80 10.45 2.92
C ARG A 102 6.49 10.77 2.19
N GLY A 103 5.47 9.91 2.32
CA GLY A 103 4.16 10.10 1.70
C GLY A 103 3.96 9.32 0.39
N ASP A 104 4.94 8.54 -0.04
CA ASP A 104 4.82 7.67 -1.21
C ASP A 104 4.16 6.34 -0.82
N ALA A 105 3.55 5.63 -1.78
CA ALA A 105 3.02 4.28 -1.55
C ALA A 105 4.03 3.21 -1.95
N VAL A 106 3.94 2.04 -1.30
CA VAL A 106 4.79 0.89 -1.60
C VAL A 106 3.94 -0.35 -1.81
N ILE A 107 4.02 -0.92 -3.01
CA ILE A 107 3.44 -2.23 -3.30
C ILE A 107 4.48 -3.03 -4.06
N GLY A 108 4.67 -4.29 -3.66
CA GLY A 108 5.58 -5.19 -4.34
C GLY A 108 5.14 -5.47 -5.79
N PRO A 109 6.07 -5.78 -6.72
CA PRO A 109 5.74 -6.02 -8.13
C PRO A 109 4.69 -7.14 -8.33
N SER A 110 4.80 -8.24 -7.58
CA SER A 110 3.86 -9.36 -7.63
C SER A 110 2.45 -8.95 -7.19
N SER A 111 2.34 -8.17 -6.12
CA SER A 111 1.07 -7.66 -5.60
C SER A 111 0.46 -6.63 -6.54
N THR A 112 1.27 -5.78 -7.16
CA THR A 112 0.82 -4.82 -8.18
C THR A 112 0.23 -5.54 -9.39
N LYS A 113 0.90 -6.60 -9.88
CA LYS A 113 0.40 -7.40 -11.00
C LYS A 113 -0.97 -8.01 -10.68
N LYS A 114 -1.13 -8.65 -9.52
CA LYS A 114 -2.42 -9.24 -9.09
C LYS A 114 -3.54 -8.22 -9.00
N LEU A 115 -3.23 -7.04 -8.46
CA LEU A 115 -4.20 -5.94 -8.36
C LEU A 115 -4.69 -5.50 -9.74
N VAL A 116 -3.76 -5.28 -10.68
CA VAL A 116 -4.10 -4.87 -12.05
C VAL A 116 -4.89 -5.96 -12.77
N GLU A 117 -4.51 -7.24 -12.62
CA GLU A 117 -5.24 -8.36 -13.22
C GLU A 117 -6.67 -8.47 -12.66
N LYS A 118 -6.87 -8.23 -11.38
CA LYS A 118 -8.19 -8.21 -10.76
C LYS A 118 -9.04 -7.06 -11.29
N LEU A 119 -8.51 -5.85 -11.30
CA LEU A 119 -9.20 -4.67 -11.85
C LEU A 119 -9.59 -4.87 -13.31
N ALA A 120 -8.69 -5.48 -14.12
CA ALA A 120 -8.98 -5.79 -15.51
C ALA A 120 -10.09 -6.85 -15.66
N ARG A 121 -10.15 -7.86 -14.77
CA ARG A 121 -11.23 -8.87 -14.76
C ARG A 121 -12.56 -8.27 -14.34
N GLU A 122 -12.58 -7.43 -13.32
CA GLU A 122 -13.79 -6.76 -12.85
C GLU A 122 -14.33 -5.79 -13.91
N ALA A 123 -13.46 -5.04 -14.59
CA ALA A 123 -13.83 -4.18 -15.71
C ALA A 123 -14.41 -4.95 -16.91
N THR A 124 -13.96 -6.20 -17.14
CA THR A 124 -14.51 -7.06 -18.21
C THR A 124 -15.81 -7.76 -17.82
N ALA A 125 -16.00 -8.09 -16.55
CA ALA A 125 -17.22 -8.73 -16.03
C ALA A 125 -18.38 -7.73 -15.93
N GLN A 126 -18.11 -6.49 -15.61
CA GLN A 126 -19.04 -5.37 -15.64
C GLN A 126 -18.88 -4.68 -17.00
N ARG A 127 -19.71 -5.02 -17.98
CA ARG A 127 -19.79 -4.37 -19.32
C ARG A 127 -20.18 -2.87 -19.28
N ALA A 128 -19.88 -2.20 -18.19
CA ALA A 128 -19.84 -0.76 -18.06
C ALA A 128 -18.54 -0.44 -17.28
N ILE A 129 -17.43 -0.38 -18.00
CA ILE A 129 -16.26 0.34 -17.50
C ILE A 129 -16.80 1.74 -17.21
N ASP A 130 -16.79 2.16 -15.95
CA ASP A 130 -16.96 3.57 -15.65
C ASP A 130 -15.80 4.28 -16.35
N PRO A 131 -16.06 5.08 -17.41
CA PRO A 131 -15.00 5.77 -18.13
C PRO A 131 -14.21 6.70 -17.20
N HIS A 132 -14.76 7.04 -16.03
CA HIS A 132 -14.18 7.93 -15.05
C HIS A 132 -13.15 7.28 -14.13
N LEU A 133 -13.01 5.95 -14.10
CA LEU A 133 -11.97 5.28 -13.30
C LEU A 133 -10.54 5.68 -13.69
N LEU A 134 -10.33 6.12 -14.94
CA LEU A 134 -9.04 6.59 -15.43
C LEU A 134 -8.92 8.12 -15.48
N ASP A 135 -10.03 8.85 -15.33
CA ASP A 135 -10.06 10.32 -15.44
C ASP A 135 -9.21 11.02 -14.35
N GLY A 136 -8.93 10.33 -13.24
CA GLY A 136 -8.04 10.80 -12.18
C GLY A 136 -6.55 10.59 -12.47
N LEU A 137 -6.20 9.78 -13.47
CA LEU A 137 -4.82 9.45 -13.79
C LEU A 137 -4.28 10.40 -14.88
N THR A 138 -3.03 10.83 -14.70
CA THR A 138 -2.32 11.53 -15.78
C THR A 138 -1.97 10.55 -16.91
N GLU A 139 -1.71 11.07 -18.13
CA GLU A 139 -1.29 10.24 -19.27
C GLU A 139 -0.09 9.36 -18.92
N ARG A 140 0.85 9.89 -18.13
CA ARG A 140 2.03 9.14 -17.69
C ARG A 140 1.69 8.02 -16.71
N GLU A 141 0.76 8.22 -15.82
CA GLU A 141 0.26 7.19 -14.89
C GLU A 141 -0.49 6.09 -15.65
N VAL A 142 -1.29 6.43 -16.65
CA VAL A 142 -1.94 5.44 -17.54
C VAL A 142 -0.92 4.63 -18.31
N GLU A 143 0.14 5.24 -18.82
CA GLU A 143 1.22 4.55 -19.53
C GLU A 143 1.97 3.57 -18.61
N VAL A 144 2.33 4.00 -17.41
CA VAL A 144 2.94 3.14 -16.38
C VAL A 144 1.99 1.98 -16.05
N LEU A 145 0.71 2.26 -15.81
CA LEU A 145 -0.29 1.24 -15.49
C LEU A 145 -0.41 0.18 -16.58
N ARG A 146 -0.38 0.57 -17.86
CA ARG A 146 -0.39 -0.37 -19.00
C ARG A 146 0.82 -1.30 -19.01
N LEU A 147 2.01 -0.78 -18.74
CA LEU A 147 3.24 -1.58 -18.71
C LEU A 147 3.27 -2.54 -17.52
N VAL A 148 2.76 -2.10 -16.36
CA VAL A 148 2.54 -2.98 -15.20
C VAL A 148 1.55 -4.09 -15.55
N ALA A 149 0.45 -3.80 -16.24
CA ALA A 149 -0.54 -4.79 -16.68
C ALA A 149 0.04 -5.83 -17.65
N GLN A 150 1.07 -5.47 -18.41
CA GLN A 150 1.83 -6.39 -19.26
C GLN A 150 2.81 -7.27 -18.47
N GLY A 151 2.95 -7.05 -17.17
CA GLY A 151 3.79 -7.84 -16.27
C GLY A 151 5.26 -7.39 -16.22
N LEU A 152 5.59 -6.19 -16.70
CA LEU A 152 6.93 -5.64 -16.63
C LEU A 152 7.29 -5.28 -15.17
N THR A 153 8.55 -5.50 -14.82
CA THR A 153 9.13 -5.02 -13.55
C THR A 153 9.37 -3.50 -13.58
N ASN A 154 9.49 -2.88 -12.42
CA ASN A 154 9.77 -1.44 -12.34
C ASN A 154 11.05 -1.04 -13.11
N SER A 155 12.06 -1.89 -13.11
CA SER A 155 13.30 -1.67 -13.84
C SER A 155 13.10 -1.71 -15.36
N GLU A 156 12.31 -2.67 -15.88
CA GLU A 156 11.96 -2.77 -17.30
C GLU A 156 11.10 -1.60 -17.76
N ILE A 157 10.13 -1.19 -16.93
CA ILE A 157 9.30 0.00 -17.19
C ILE A 157 10.19 1.25 -17.22
N ALA A 158 11.10 1.40 -16.27
CA ALA A 158 12.04 2.52 -16.21
C ALA A 158 12.91 2.60 -17.48
N GLY A 159 13.42 1.44 -17.95
CA GLY A 159 14.15 1.34 -19.21
C GLY A 159 13.29 1.72 -20.42
N THR A 160 12.07 1.21 -20.50
CA THR A 160 11.12 1.49 -21.60
C THR A 160 10.76 2.98 -21.67
N LEU A 161 10.54 3.59 -20.53
CA LEU A 161 10.11 4.98 -20.42
C LEU A 161 11.25 5.99 -20.28
N THR A 162 12.49 5.50 -20.28
CA THR A 162 13.72 6.31 -20.15
C THR A 162 13.72 7.22 -18.91
N VAL A 163 13.34 6.66 -17.76
CA VAL A 163 13.30 7.35 -16.46
C VAL A 163 13.98 6.51 -15.38
N ALA A 164 14.23 7.10 -14.21
CA ALA A 164 14.76 6.36 -13.07
C ALA A 164 13.69 5.39 -12.50
N GLU A 165 14.11 4.24 -11.98
CA GLU A 165 13.21 3.27 -11.33
C GLU A 165 12.45 3.90 -10.14
N ALA A 166 13.09 4.81 -9.41
CA ALA A 166 12.45 5.57 -8.33
C ALA A 166 11.24 6.38 -8.84
N THR A 167 11.32 6.94 -10.06
CA THR A 167 10.22 7.66 -10.70
C THR A 167 9.04 6.75 -10.98
N ILE A 168 9.31 5.50 -11.42
CA ILE A 168 8.25 4.50 -11.62
C ILE A 168 7.57 4.14 -10.31
N LYS A 169 8.32 3.94 -9.22
CA LYS A 169 7.77 3.68 -7.88
C LYS A 169 6.84 4.83 -7.42
N THR A 170 7.24 6.07 -7.68
CA THR A 170 6.42 7.26 -7.38
C THR A 170 5.13 7.27 -8.19
N HIS A 171 5.19 7.01 -9.52
CA HIS A 171 4.00 6.93 -10.34
C HIS A 171 3.04 5.83 -9.90
N ILE A 172 3.57 4.65 -9.58
CA ILE A 172 2.77 3.54 -9.02
C ILE A 172 2.09 3.98 -7.72
N GLY A 173 2.82 4.66 -6.83
CA GLY A 173 2.25 5.21 -5.60
C GLY A 173 1.09 6.18 -5.85
N HIS A 174 1.25 7.10 -6.80
CA HIS A 174 0.19 8.04 -7.17
C HIS A 174 -1.02 7.35 -7.80
N ILE A 175 -0.81 6.34 -8.64
CA ILE A 175 -1.89 5.53 -9.23
C ILE A 175 -2.73 4.90 -8.12
N PHE A 176 -2.08 4.27 -7.13
CA PHE A 176 -2.79 3.66 -6.00
C PHE A 176 -3.56 4.66 -5.12
N TYR A 177 -3.06 5.86 -4.98
CA TYR A 177 -3.76 6.90 -4.23
C TYR A 177 -5.00 7.44 -4.95
N LYS A 178 -5.02 7.32 -6.29
CA LYS A 178 -6.09 7.87 -7.14
C LYS A 178 -7.17 6.86 -7.53
N LEU A 179 -6.87 5.55 -7.47
CA LEU A 179 -7.81 4.45 -7.73
C LEU A 179 -8.51 3.99 -6.46
#